data_717fe1e6099d794157f2b34b2f1dbb88
#
_entry.id   717fe1e6099d794157f2b34b2f1dbb88
#
_cell.length_a   1.000
_cell.length_b   1.000
_cell.length_c   1.000
_cell.angle_alpha   90.00
_cell.angle_beta   90.00
_cell.angle_gamma   90.00
#
_symmetry.space_group_name_H-M   'P 1'
#
loop_
_entity.id
_entity.type
_entity.pdbx_description
1 polymer ?
#
loop_
_entity_poly.entity_id
_entity_poly.type
_entity_poly.pdbx_seq_one_letter_code
_entity_poly.pdbx_strand_id
1 'polypeptide(L)'
;MLKEKLLEDLKNSMKDKNVIRKNVIQMVRAAILQIEKDKQIELNDEQIIEIIAKESKKRKDSLADYEKSGREDLISQINEEIEVLQEYLPKQLTQEELEENIKKIIAQVEATSIKDMGKVMKAAKEQIGARADGKTINEVVKKLLA
;
A
#
# COMPACT_ATOMS: atom_id res chain seq x y z
N MET A 1 1.30 17.10 7.73
CA MET A 1 0.84 17.29 6.36
C MET A 1 -0.19 16.24 5.95
N LEU A 2 0.15 14.97 5.94
CA LEU A 2 -0.84 13.94 5.59
C LEU A 2 -1.96 13.80 6.62
N LYS A 3 -1.64 13.95 7.90
CA LYS A 3 -2.67 13.94 8.97
C LYS A 3 -3.71 15.04 8.78
N GLU A 4 -3.27 16.26 8.45
CA GLU A 4 -4.15 17.40 8.22
C GLU A 4 -5.01 17.16 6.99
N LYS A 5 -4.43 16.61 5.93
CA LYS A 5 -5.15 16.27 4.72
C LYS A 5 -6.24 15.22 4.99
N LEU A 6 -5.92 14.20 5.76
CA LEU A 6 -6.89 13.18 6.16
C LEU A 6 -8.05 13.78 6.95
N LEU A 7 -7.77 14.70 7.86
CA LEU A 7 -8.81 15.38 8.62
C LEU A 7 -9.71 16.24 7.74
N GLU A 8 -9.12 17.01 6.84
CA GLU A 8 -9.85 17.85 5.89
C GLU A 8 -10.73 17.00 4.98
N ASP A 9 -10.17 15.92 4.42
CA ASP A 9 -10.90 15.00 3.55
C ASP A 9 -12.04 14.29 4.30
N LEU A 10 -11.85 14.01 5.59
CA LEU A 10 -12.91 13.47 6.44
C LEU A 10 -14.08 14.45 6.55
N LYS A 11 -13.79 15.70 6.83
CA LYS A 11 -14.81 16.75 6.90
C LYS A 11 -15.56 16.92 5.58
N ASN A 12 -14.83 16.90 4.47
CA ASN A 12 -15.41 17.02 3.14
C ASN A 12 -16.31 15.81 2.81
N SER A 13 -15.89 14.62 3.17
CA SER A 13 -16.69 13.40 2.93
C SER A 13 -17.99 13.40 3.74
N MET A 14 -17.98 13.98 4.94
CA MET A 14 -19.16 14.16 5.75
C MET A 14 -20.14 15.16 5.11
N LYS A 15 -19.63 16.27 4.56
CA LYS A 15 -20.44 17.25 3.83
C LYS A 15 -21.07 16.67 2.58
N ASP A 16 -20.30 15.88 1.85
CA ASP A 16 -20.72 15.26 0.59
C ASP A 16 -21.56 14.01 0.82
N LYS A 17 -21.75 13.59 2.07
CA LYS A 17 -22.45 12.36 2.46
C LYS A 17 -21.88 11.10 1.81
N ASN A 18 -20.57 11.12 1.55
CA ASN A 18 -19.86 9.96 1.03
C ASN A 18 -19.47 9.02 2.19
N VAL A 19 -20.34 8.07 2.48
CA VAL A 19 -20.20 7.16 3.63
C VAL A 19 -18.96 6.27 3.52
N ILE A 20 -18.70 5.73 2.34
CA ILE A 20 -17.55 4.83 2.12
C ILE A 20 -16.24 5.58 2.35
N ARG A 21 -16.09 6.75 1.75
CA ARG A 21 -14.90 7.59 1.92
C ARG A 21 -14.71 7.99 3.38
N LYS A 22 -15.77 8.42 4.02
CA LYS A 22 -15.76 8.78 5.45
C LYS A 22 -15.25 7.62 6.32
N ASN A 23 -15.81 6.42 6.11
CA ASN A 23 -15.47 5.25 6.91
C ASN A 23 -14.02 4.82 6.72
N VAL A 24 -13.52 4.85 5.50
CA VAL A 24 -12.13 4.51 5.19
C VAL A 24 -11.17 5.48 5.88
N ILE A 25 -11.44 6.77 5.75
CA ILE A 25 -10.59 7.80 6.37
C ILE A 25 -10.62 7.70 7.90
N GLN A 26 -11.79 7.48 8.49
CA GLN A 26 -11.91 7.28 9.94
C GLN A 26 -11.09 6.09 10.42
N MET A 27 -11.13 4.99 9.67
CA MET A 27 -10.39 3.79 10.02
C MET A 27 -8.87 4.02 9.94
N VAL A 28 -8.40 4.70 8.91
CA VAL A 28 -6.98 5.06 8.78
C VAL A 28 -6.54 5.94 9.94
N ARG A 29 -7.34 6.96 10.27
CA ARG A 29 -7.05 7.86 11.40
C ARG A 29 -7.03 7.12 12.73
N ALA A 30 -7.97 6.20 12.93
CA ALA A 30 -8.00 5.37 14.13
C ALA A 30 -6.75 4.49 14.25
N ALA A 31 -6.29 3.91 13.14
CA ALA A 31 -5.07 3.10 13.13
C ALA A 31 -3.83 3.95 13.46
N ILE A 32 -3.74 5.16 12.94
CA ILE A 32 -2.67 6.11 13.24
C ILE A 32 -2.65 6.43 14.74
N LEU A 33 -3.79 6.82 15.29
CA LEU A 33 -3.92 7.18 16.70
C LEU A 33 -3.56 6.02 17.62
N GLN A 34 -3.98 4.82 17.27
CA GLN A 34 -3.68 3.62 18.07
C GLN A 34 -2.18 3.37 18.15
N ILE A 35 -1.48 3.45 17.02
CA ILE A 35 -0.03 3.26 16.97
C ILE A 35 0.69 4.36 17.73
N GLU A 36 0.28 5.61 17.57
CA GLU A 36 0.87 6.74 18.27
C GLU A 36 0.72 6.60 19.78
N LYS A 37 -0.45 6.14 20.22
CA LYS A 37 -0.74 5.92 21.63
C LYS A 37 0.07 4.76 22.20
N ASP A 38 0.10 3.63 21.51
CA ASP A 38 0.77 2.42 21.97
C ASP A 38 2.29 2.59 22.06
N LYS A 39 2.87 3.28 21.09
CA LYS A 39 4.33 3.49 21.02
C LYS A 39 4.80 4.82 21.61
N GLN A 40 3.84 5.68 21.98
CA GLN A 40 4.13 7.04 22.48
C GLN A 40 5.02 7.83 21.53
N ILE A 41 4.70 7.77 20.24
CA ILE A 41 5.42 8.48 19.16
C ILE A 41 4.42 9.26 18.30
N GLU A 42 4.95 10.16 17.49
CA GLU A 42 4.19 10.84 16.46
C GLU A 42 4.61 10.26 15.12
N LEU A 43 3.64 9.83 14.31
CA LEU A 43 3.92 9.25 12.99
C LEU A 43 4.17 10.34 11.96
N ASN A 44 5.18 10.14 11.11
CA ASN A 44 5.44 10.99 9.97
C ASN A 44 4.66 10.51 8.75
N ASP A 45 4.73 11.27 7.65
CA ASP A 45 3.99 10.95 6.43
C ASP A 45 4.38 9.58 5.85
N GLU A 46 5.65 9.21 5.88
CA GLU A 46 6.10 7.91 5.38
C GLU A 46 5.47 6.74 6.14
N GLN A 47 5.41 6.86 7.47
CA GLN A 47 4.80 5.85 8.32
C GLN A 47 3.29 5.75 8.09
N ILE A 48 2.64 6.88 7.87
CA ILE A 48 1.21 6.92 7.54
C ILE A 48 0.96 6.27 6.18
N ILE A 49 1.81 6.52 5.19
CA ILE A 49 1.72 5.87 3.87
C ILE A 49 1.84 4.35 4.00
N GLU A 50 2.72 3.85 4.86
CA GLU A 50 2.83 2.41 5.13
C GLU A 50 1.55 1.82 5.69
N ILE A 51 0.88 2.52 6.60
CA ILE A 51 -0.41 2.09 7.16
C ILE A 51 -1.46 2.01 6.06
N ILE A 52 -1.54 3.04 5.21
CA ILE A 52 -2.48 3.10 4.10
C ILE A 52 -2.21 1.98 3.09
N ALA A 53 -0.94 1.73 2.78
CA ALA A 53 -0.55 0.65 1.88
C ALA A 53 -0.97 -0.72 2.41
N LYS A 54 -0.81 -0.98 3.71
CA LYS A 54 -1.24 -2.23 4.35
C LYS A 54 -2.76 -2.39 4.28
N GLU A 55 -3.51 -1.33 4.53
CA GLU A 55 -4.96 -1.36 4.45
C GLU A 55 -5.44 -1.62 3.02
N SER A 56 -4.77 -1.04 2.03
CA SER A 56 -5.06 -1.30 0.62
C SER A 56 -4.78 -2.76 0.25
N LYS A 57 -3.66 -3.30 0.72
CA LYS A 57 -3.29 -4.70 0.48
C LYS A 57 -4.29 -5.68 1.08
N LYS A 58 -4.72 -5.46 2.32
CA LYS A 58 -5.73 -6.29 2.97
C LYS A 58 -7.00 -6.37 2.14
N ARG A 59 -7.43 -5.24 1.58
CA ARG A 59 -8.64 -5.19 0.75
C ARG A 59 -8.45 -5.90 -0.59
N LYS A 60 -7.30 -5.77 -1.21
CA LYS A 60 -6.98 -6.48 -2.45
C LYS A 60 -6.97 -8.00 -2.23
N ASP A 61 -6.40 -8.45 -1.12
CA ASP A 61 -6.39 -9.87 -0.76
C ASP A 61 -7.81 -10.40 -0.50
N SER A 62 -8.64 -9.62 0.20
CA SER A 62 -10.04 -9.96 0.45
C SER A 62 -10.87 -9.97 -0.84
N LEU A 63 -10.55 -9.09 -1.78
CA LEU A 63 -11.25 -8.97 -3.05
C LEU A 63 -11.25 -10.30 -3.82
N ALA A 64 -10.12 -11.01 -3.84
CA ALA A 64 -9.99 -12.30 -4.50
C ALA A 64 -10.99 -13.33 -3.93
N ASP A 65 -11.18 -13.32 -2.60
CA ASP A 65 -12.12 -14.23 -1.92
C ASP A 65 -13.58 -13.87 -2.25
N TYR A 66 -13.91 -12.59 -2.30
CA TYR A 66 -15.27 -12.13 -2.64
C TYR A 66 -15.61 -12.38 -4.12
N GLU A 67 -14.62 -12.28 -5.00
CA GLU A 67 -14.81 -12.62 -6.42
C GLU A 67 -15.20 -14.09 -6.59
N LYS A 68 -14.60 -14.98 -5.82
CA LYS A 68 -14.94 -16.39 -5.81
C LYS A 68 -16.35 -16.65 -5.31
N SER A 69 -16.83 -15.86 -4.35
CA SER A 69 -18.17 -16.02 -3.77
C SER A 69 -19.28 -15.36 -4.60
N GLY A 70 -18.92 -14.54 -5.60
CA GLY A 70 -19.88 -13.84 -6.47
C GLY A 70 -20.67 -12.72 -5.81
N ARG A 71 -20.18 -12.19 -4.69
CA ARG A 71 -20.85 -11.11 -3.93
C ARG A 71 -20.50 -9.74 -4.55
N GLU A 72 -21.16 -9.38 -5.65
CA GLU A 72 -20.89 -8.15 -6.39
C GLU A 72 -21.06 -6.86 -5.58
N ASP A 73 -22.00 -6.83 -4.65
CA ASP A 73 -22.22 -5.70 -3.75
C ASP A 73 -20.97 -5.41 -2.90
N LEU A 74 -20.36 -6.45 -2.33
CA LEU A 74 -19.15 -6.35 -1.53
C LEU A 74 -17.92 -6.04 -2.39
N ILE A 75 -17.86 -6.63 -3.59
CA ILE A 75 -16.78 -6.36 -4.55
C ILE A 75 -16.76 -4.88 -4.93
N SER A 76 -17.91 -4.32 -5.26
CA SER A 76 -18.04 -2.90 -5.59
C SER A 76 -17.61 -1.99 -4.44
N GLN A 77 -18.04 -2.30 -3.22
CA GLN A 77 -17.68 -1.54 -2.03
C GLN A 77 -16.18 -1.58 -1.77
N ILE A 78 -15.57 -2.78 -1.84
CA ILE A 78 -14.13 -2.94 -1.61
C ILE A 78 -13.33 -2.19 -2.66
N ASN A 79 -13.73 -2.22 -3.91
CA ASN A 79 -13.07 -1.46 -4.97
C ASN A 79 -13.11 0.04 -4.71
N GLU A 80 -14.23 0.57 -4.24
CA GLU A 80 -14.33 1.98 -3.85
C GLU A 80 -13.42 2.32 -2.66
N GLU A 81 -13.34 1.43 -1.68
CA GLU A 81 -12.43 1.59 -0.53
C GLU A 81 -10.97 1.63 -0.99
N ILE A 82 -10.59 0.75 -1.90
CA ILE A 82 -9.24 0.71 -2.47
C ILE A 82 -8.93 2.02 -3.21
N GLU A 83 -9.87 2.53 -4.00
CA GLU A 83 -9.69 3.80 -4.71
C GLU A 83 -9.42 4.95 -3.75
N VAL A 84 -10.16 5.03 -2.64
CA VAL A 84 -9.94 6.06 -1.63
C VAL A 84 -8.53 5.97 -1.04
N LEU A 85 -8.09 4.76 -0.70
CA LEU A 85 -6.75 4.55 -0.14
C LEU A 85 -5.65 4.89 -1.14
N GLN A 86 -5.83 4.54 -2.41
CA GLN A 86 -4.84 4.82 -3.45
C GLN A 86 -4.63 6.30 -3.72
N GLU A 87 -5.62 7.14 -3.45
CA GLU A 87 -5.47 8.60 -3.56
C GLU A 87 -4.35 9.15 -2.67
N TYR A 88 -4.05 8.49 -1.57
CA TYR A 88 -3.01 8.90 -0.62
C TYR A 88 -1.66 8.22 -0.86
N LEU A 89 -1.63 7.24 -1.73
CA LEU A 89 -0.40 6.51 -2.04
C LEU A 89 0.35 7.15 -3.21
N PRO A 90 1.69 7.04 -3.25
CA PRO A 90 2.43 7.47 -4.42
C PRO A 90 1.98 6.66 -5.63
N LYS A 91 2.20 7.22 -6.82
CA LYS A 91 1.84 6.56 -8.08
C LYS A 91 2.46 5.17 -8.13
N GLN A 92 1.64 4.14 -8.36
CA GLN A 92 2.10 2.77 -8.45
C GLN A 92 2.92 2.54 -9.72
N LEU A 93 3.98 1.75 -9.60
CA LEU A 93 4.79 1.36 -10.75
C LEU A 93 4.04 0.36 -11.62
N THR A 94 4.16 0.49 -12.93
CA THR A 94 3.69 -0.53 -13.86
C THR A 94 4.58 -1.76 -13.73
N GLN A 95 4.14 -2.89 -14.29
CA GLN A 95 4.94 -4.12 -14.29
C GLN A 95 6.30 -3.90 -14.96
N GLU A 96 6.32 -3.19 -16.08
CA GLU A 96 7.54 -2.86 -16.82
C GLU A 96 8.49 -1.97 -16.00
N GLU A 97 7.96 -0.91 -15.40
CA GLU A 97 8.72 0.00 -14.54
C GLU A 97 9.30 -0.74 -13.33
N LEU A 98 8.51 -1.63 -12.72
CA LEU A 98 8.94 -2.42 -11.59
C LEU A 98 10.09 -3.35 -11.99
N GLU A 99 9.98 -4.07 -13.10
CA GLU A 99 11.05 -4.94 -13.59
C GLU A 99 12.35 -4.17 -13.85
N GLU A 100 12.27 -2.99 -14.47
CA GLU A 100 13.43 -2.14 -14.69
C GLU A 100 14.08 -1.69 -13.38
N ASN A 101 13.27 -1.25 -12.41
CA ASN A 101 13.78 -0.84 -11.11
C ASN A 101 14.48 -1.99 -10.39
N ILE A 102 13.91 -3.19 -10.43
CA ILE A 102 14.50 -4.35 -9.78
C ILE A 102 15.77 -4.80 -10.48
N LYS A 103 15.84 -4.75 -11.80
CA LYS A 103 17.07 -5.02 -12.53
C LYS A 103 18.21 -4.09 -12.11
N LYS A 104 17.93 -2.81 -11.95
CA LYS A 104 18.90 -1.83 -11.46
C LYS A 104 19.35 -2.15 -10.04
N ILE A 105 18.43 -2.53 -9.18
CA ILE A 105 18.72 -2.89 -7.78
C ILE A 105 19.60 -4.14 -7.73
N ILE A 106 19.31 -5.16 -8.54
CA ILE A 106 20.09 -6.38 -8.63
C ILE A 106 21.54 -6.04 -9.02
N ALA A 107 21.71 -5.15 -9.99
CA ALA A 107 23.04 -4.69 -10.41
C ALA A 107 23.75 -3.92 -9.28
N GLN A 108 23.04 -3.04 -8.57
CA GLN A 108 23.59 -2.23 -7.47
C GLN A 108 24.11 -3.08 -6.32
N VAL A 109 23.38 -4.15 -5.96
CA VAL A 109 23.76 -5.03 -4.85
C VAL A 109 24.59 -6.23 -5.31
N GLU A 110 24.90 -6.30 -6.59
CA GLU A 110 25.70 -7.37 -7.21
C GLU A 110 25.12 -8.77 -6.95
N ALA A 111 23.79 -8.88 -6.99
CA ALA A 111 23.09 -10.15 -6.80
C ALA A 111 23.24 -11.03 -8.04
N THR A 112 23.56 -12.31 -7.85
CA THR A 112 23.82 -13.26 -8.94
C THR A 112 22.87 -14.46 -8.94
N SER A 113 22.21 -14.73 -7.83
CA SER A 113 21.35 -15.91 -7.69
C SER A 113 20.23 -15.65 -6.67
N ILE A 114 19.32 -16.60 -6.58
CA ILE A 114 18.21 -16.54 -5.63
C ILE A 114 18.67 -16.49 -4.16
N LYS A 115 19.89 -16.91 -3.88
CA LYS A 115 20.49 -16.81 -2.55
C LYS A 115 20.64 -15.36 -2.09
N ASP A 116 20.73 -14.42 -3.04
CA ASP A 116 20.87 -12.99 -2.77
C ASP A 116 19.54 -12.28 -2.64
N MET A 117 18.43 -13.02 -2.65
CA MET A 117 17.07 -12.47 -2.60
C MET A 117 16.85 -11.53 -1.42
N GLY A 118 17.34 -11.86 -0.24
CA GLY A 118 17.23 -11.02 0.95
C GLY A 118 17.84 -9.64 0.78
N LYS A 119 19.02 -9.56 0.16
CA LYS A 119 19.70 -8.32 -0.19
C LYS A 119 18.88 -7.47 -1.14
N VAL A 120 18.37 -8.10 -2.21
CA VAL A 120 17.55 -7.41 -3.22
C VAL A 120 16.26 -6.92 -2.62
N MET A 121 15.58 -7.73 -1.82
CA MET A 121 14.33 -7.35 -1.16
C MET A 121 14.50 -6.16 -0.22
N LYS A 122 15.58 -6.13 0.55
CA LYS A 122 15.88 -5.02 1.45
C LYS A 122 16.07 -3.71 0.68
N ALA A 123 16.89 -3.74 -0.37
CA ALA A 123 17.14 -2.58 -1.21
C ALA A 123 15.87 -2.13 -1.95
N ALA A 124 15.06 -3.08 -2.43
CA ALA A 124 13.80 -2.81 -3.10
C ALA A 124 12.81 -2.10 -2.18
N LYS A 125 12.70 -2.54 -0.94
CA LYS A 125 11.81 -1.88 0.05
C LYS A 125 12.23 -0.46 0.31
N GLU A 126 13.53 -0.19 0.38
CA GLU A 126 14.06 1.15 0.60
C GLU A 126 13.85 2.08 -0.60
N GLN A 127 14.08 1.58 -1.81
CA GLN A 127 14.05 2.41 -3.03
C GLN A 127 12.65 2.52 -3.65
N ILE A 128 11.89 1.45 -3.66
CA ILE A 128 10.55 1.40 -4.26
C ILE A 128 9.48 1.83 -3.24
N GLY A 129 9.61 1.36 -2.00
CA GLY A 129 8.66 1.69 -0.94
C GLY A 129 7.23 1.30 -1.29
N ALA A 130 6.30 2.24 -1.09
CA ALA A 130 4.88 2.01 -1.31
C ALA A 130 4.44 2.09 -2.77
N ARG A 131 5.36 2.33 -3.72
CA ARG A 131 5.03 2.40 -5.15
C ARG A 131 4.75 1.04 -5.77
N ALA A 132 5.03 -0.04 -5.07
CA ALA A 132 4.68 -1.40 -5.47
C ALA A 132 4.38 -2.26 -4.25
N ASP A 133 3.51 -3.27 -4.43
CA ASP A 133 3.16 -4.22 -3.38
C ASP A 133 4.34 -5.17 -3.14
N GLY A 134 4.61 -5.47 -1.86
CA GLY A 134 5.68 -6.38 -1.45
C GLY A 134 5.60 -7.77 -2.08
N LYS A 135 4.39 -8.30 -2.26
CA LYS A 135 4.17 -9.58 -2.92
C LYS A 135 4.60 -9.52 -4.39
N THR A 136 4.23 -8.46 -5.10
CA THR A 136 4.59 -8.26 -6.50
C THR A 136 6.10 -8.07 -6.65
N ILE A 137 6.73 -7.31 -5.76
CA ILE A 137 8.19 -7.14 -5.72
C ILE A 137 8.87 -8.50 -5.57
N ASN A 138 8.39 -9.32 -4.63
CA ASN A 138 8.93 -10.65 -4.37
C ASN A 138 8.86 -11.54 -5.61
N GLU A 139 7.71 -11.57 -6.28
CA GLU A 139 7.50 -12.35 -7.50
C GLU A 139 8.46 -11.93 -8.62
N VAL A 140 8.64 -10.63 -8.81
CA VAL A 140 9.57 -10.11 -9.84
C VAL A 140 11.01 -10.44 -9.50
N VAL A 141 11.42 -10.29 -8.24
CA VAL A 141 12.77 -10.63 -7.78
C VAL A 141 13.07 -12.11 -8.02
N LYS A 142 12.13 -12.98 -7.66
CA LYS A 142 12.27 -14.44 -7.91
C LYS A 142 12.46 -14.74 -9.38
N LYS A 143 11.65 -14.14 -10.22
CA LYS A 143 11.70 -14.32 -11.68
C LYS A 143 13.05 -13.90 -12.25
N LEU A 144 13.58 -12.76 -11.80
CA LEU A 144 14.83 -12.21 -12.34
C LEU A 144 16.08 -12.88 -11.78
N LEU A 145 16.02 -13.49 -10.61
CA LEU A 145 17.14 -14.19 -9.98
C LEU A 145 17.14 -15.70 -10.25
N ALA A 146 16.07 -16.21 -10.82
CA ALA A 146 15.95 -17.64 -11.12
C ALA A 146 16.89 -18.06 -12.24
#